data_63dd68d2111b6bbafff6b0fe2109d67b
#
_entry.id   63dd68d2111b6bbafff6b0fe2109d67b
#
_cell.length_a   1.000
_cell.length_b   1.000
_cell.length_c   1.000
_cell.angle_alpha   90.00
_cell.angle_beta   90.00
_cell.angle_gamma   90.00
#
_symmetry.space_group_name_H-M   'P 1'
#
loop_
_entity.id
_entity.type
_entity.pdbx_description
1 polymer ?
#
loop_
_entity_poly.entity_id
_entity_poly.type
_entity_poly.pdbx_seq_one_letter_code
_entity_poly.pdbx_strand_id
1 'polypeptide(L)'
;SLDVMNASASQIITGRETMTETYREAVNLAKEFGADDYTASEIGLTVDIAVPLSFASIAGAVRVASVRVGRIKLIEHESPTGLKPGGHTLAKHVGLSEQELRARLSNVPRASTFYNQEVAEQVISEALKANRIHLENWAKYVPPTVSAPIEYISSTSIGFGVTKGSKYVEKLYKVRVVLRYSEYNGKPFYILTAFPKG
;
A
#
# COMPACT_ATOMS: atom_id res chain seq x y z
N SER A 1 7.64 0.46 -28.87
CA SER A 1 8.90 1.13 -28.48
C SER A 1 10.09 0.37 -29.03
N LEU A 2 11.28 0.99 -29.10
CA LEU A 2 12.53 0.34 -29.56
C LEU A 2 12.85 -0.89 -28.70
N ASP A 3 12.56 -0.87 -27.41
CA ASP A 3 12.81 -1.95 -26.48
C ASP A 3 11.93 -3.19 -26.80
N VAL A 4 10.65 -3.00 -27.08
CA VAL A 4 9.75 -4.07 -27.53
C VAL A 4 10.17 -4.63 -28.89
N MET A 5 10.62 -3.77 -29.82
CA MET A 5 11.13 -4.21 -31.11
C MET A 5 12.39 -5.06 -30.97
N ASN A 6 13.32 -4.66 -30.08
CA ASN A 6 14.55 -5.42 -29.83
C ASN A 6 14.24 -6.77 -29.16
N ALA A 7 13.35 -6.83 -28.20
CA ALA A 7 12.92 -8.07 -27.57
C ALA A 7 12.25 -9.02 -28.59
N SER A 8 11.35 -8.50 -29.42
CA SER A 8 10.68 -9.26 -30.47
C SER A 8 11.66 -9.76 -31.54
N ALA A 9 12.63 -8.93 -31.98
CA ALA A 9 13.66 -9.34 -32.90
C ALA A 9 14.55 -10.47 -32.33
N SER A 10 14.94 -10.36 -31.06
CA SER A 10 15.71 -11.40 -30.38
C SER A 10 14.92 -12.72 -30.24
N GLN A 11 13.62 -12.65 -29.98
CA GLN A 11 12.77 -13.84 -29.93
C GLN A 11 12.65 -14.53 -31.29
N ILE A 12 12.55 -13.77 -32.38
CA ILE A 12 12.52 -14.32 -33.75
C ILE A 12 13.84 -15.02 -34.09
N ILE A 13 14.98 -14.42 -33.69
CA ILE A 13 16.31 -14.94 -34.01
C ILE A 13 16.68 -16.16 -33.13
N THR A 14 16.34 -16.13 -31.85
CA THR A 14 16.80 -17.13 -30.86
C THR A 14 15.76 -18.19 -30.54
N GLY A 15 14.49 -18.01 -30.89
CA GLY A 15 13.37 -18.88 -30.51
C GLY A 15 13.10 -18.95 -29.00
N ARG A 16 13.69 -18.02 -28.21
CA ARG A 16 13.49 -17.93 -26.75
C ARG A 16 12.63 -16.70 -26.43
N GLU A 17 11.77 -16.82 -25.46
CA GLU A 17 11.08 -15.66 -24.90
C GLU A 17 12.12 -14.69 -24.33
N THR A 18 12.16 -13.49 -24.88
CA THR A 18 13.03 -12.40 -24.41
C THR A 18 12.17 -11.35 -23.74
N MET A 19 12.46 -11.11 -22.49
CA MET A 19 11.85 -10.00 -21.74
C MET A 19 12.52 -8.70 -22.14
N THR A 20 11.74 -7.62 -22.19
CA THR A 20 12.27 -6.28 -22.47
C THR A 20 13.23 -5.82 -21.37
N GLU A 21 14.14 -4.90 -21.70
CA GLU A 21 15.03 -4.31 -20.69
C GLU A 21 14.21 -3.56 -19.63
N THR A 22 13.19 -2.83 -20.05
CA THR A 22 12.27 -2.11 -19.15
C THR A 22 11.61 -3.05 -18.14
N TYR A 23 11.15 -4.22 -18.59
CA TYR A 23 10.59 -5.23 -17.69
C TYR A 23 11.63 -5.69 -16.65
N ARG A 24 12.84 -6.06 -17.11
CA ARG A 24 13.91 -6.56 -16.21
C ARG A 24 14.34 -5.52 -15.18
N GLU A 25 14.52 -4.28 -15.60
CA GLU A 25 14.85 -3.18 -14.69
C GLU A 25 13.73 -2.91 -13.68
N ALA A 26 12.47 -2.94 -14.12
CA ALA A 26 11.34 -2.75 -13.22
C ALA A 26 11.20 -3.89 -12.20
N VAL A 27 11.42 -5.15 -12.63
CA VAL A 27 11.43 -6.31 -11.72
C VAL A 27 12.55 -6.19 -10.68
N ASN A 28 13.77 -5.86 -11.12
CA ASN A 28 14.92 -5.73 -10.23
C ASN A 28 14.68 -4.61 -9.21
N LEU A 29 14.23 -3.44 -9.66
CA LEU A 29 13.94 -2.31 -8.79
C LEU A 29 12.79 -2.61 -7.81
N ALA A 30 11.77 -3.35 -8.25
CA ALA A 30 10.69 -3.78 -7.36
C ALA A 30 11.21 -4.73 -6.26
N LYS A 31 12.14 -5.64 -6.60
CA LYS A 31 12.80 -6.52 -5.63
C LYS A 31 13.69 -5.74 -4.65
N GLU A 32 14.43 -4.75 -5.12
CA GLU A 32 15.19 -3.83 -4.26
C GLU A 32 14.26 -3.11 -3.26
N PHE A 33 13.03 -2.80 -3.66
CA PHE A 33 12.00 -2.26 -2.77
C PHE A 33 11.31 -3.32 -1.90
N GLY A 34 11.77 -4.58 -1.94
CA GLY A 34 11.30 -5.66 -1.09
C GLY A 34 10.07 -6.43 -1.60
N ALA A 35 9.75 -6.31 -2.89
CA ALA A 35 8.71 -7.14 -3.51
C ALA A 35 9.17 -8.60 -3.62
N ASP A 36 8.26 -9.56 -3.36
CA ASP A 36 8.47 -10.96 -3.69
C ASP A 36 8.48 -11.19 -5.22
N ASP A 37 8.93 -12.36 -5.66
CA ASP A 37 9.10 -12.67 -7.09
C ASP A 37 7.81 -12.51 -7.90
N TYR A 38 6.68 -12.92 -7.34
CA TYR A 38 5.38 -12.79 -7.99
C TYR A 38 4.98 -11.32 -8.16
N THR A 39 5.03 -10.56 -7.06
CA THR A 39 4.72 -9.13 -7.04
C THR A 39 5.66 -8.32 -7.93
N ALA A 40 6.97 -8.62 -7.91
CA ALA A 40 7.95 -7.97 -8.78
C ALA A 40 7.65 -8.23 -10.25
N SER A 41 7.26 -9.45 -10.63
CA SER A 41 6.87 -9.79 -12.00
C SER A 41 5.61 -9.07 -12.45
N GLU A 42 4.58 -8.96 -11.61
CA GLU A 42 3.38 -8.18 -11.91
C GLU A 42 3.68 -6.68 -12.07
N ILE A 43 4.57 -6.15 -11.23
CA ILE A 43 5.05 -4.76 -11.33
C ILE A 43 5.81 -4.58 -12.65
N GLY A 44 6.73 -5.49 -12.99
CA GLY A 44 7.50 -5.45 -14.23
C GLY A 44 6.60 -5.43 -15.45
N LEU A 45 5.61 -6.32 -15.51
CA LEU A 45 4.65 -6.38 -16.62
C LEU A 45 3.82 -5.09 -16.72
N THR A 46 3.40 -4.52 -15.59
CA THR A 46 2.62 -3.27 -15.55
C THR A 46 3.45 -2.10 -16.07
N VAL A 47 4.72 -2.02 -15.70
CA VAL A 47 5.65 -0.96 -16.14
C VAL A 47 5.97 -1.10 -17.62
N ASP A 48 6.22 -2.32 -18.12
CA ASP A 48 6.56 -2.59 -19.51
C ASP A 48 5.46 -2.14 -20.48
N ILE A 49 4.19 -2.30 -20.07
CA ILE A 49 3.04 -1.86 -20.87
C ILE A 49 2.85 -0.34 -20.84
N ALA A 50 3.21 0.33 -19.73
CA ALA A 50 2.76 1.69 -19.44
C ALA A 50 3.78 2.81 -19.70
N VAL A 51 5.09 2.54 -19.88
CA VAL A 51 6.11 3.60 -19.71
C VAL A 51 7.17 3.63 -20.83
N PRO A 52 7.53 4.82 -21.34
CA PRO A 52 8.75 5.05 -22.11
C PRO A 52 9.95 5.53 -21.26
N LEU A 53 10.97 4.71 -21.12
CA LEU A 53 12.37 4.88 -21.47
C LEU A 53 13.31 5.85 -20.71
N SER A 54 13.04 6.32 -19.48
CA SER A 54 14.11 6.87 -18.65
C SER A 54 14.13 6.19 -17.29
N PHE A 55 15.31 5.95 -16.73
CA PHE A 55 15.47 5.34 -15.40
C PHE A 55 14.60 6.05 -14.32
N ALA A 56 14.54 7.38 -14.36
CA ALA A 56 13.66 8.15 -13.46
C ALA A 56 12.17 7.86 -13.69
N SER A 57 11.76 7.60 -14.93
CA SER A 57 10.39 7.20 -15.29
C SER A 57 10.08 5.78 -14.83
N ILE A 58 11.04 4.86 -14.94
CA ILE A 58 10.91 3.48 -14.47
C ILE A 58 10.75 3.46 -12.95
N ALA A 59 11.57 4.20 -12.20
CA ALA A 59 11.43 4.30 -10.76
C ALA A 59 10.06 4.84 -10.32
N GLY A 60 9.56 5.88 -10.99
CA GLY A 60 8.21 6.40 -10.78
C GLY A 60 7.12 5.38 -11.09
N ALA A 61 7.26 4.65 -12.20
CA ALA A 61 6.31 3.64 -12.62
C ALA A 61 6.30 2.43 -11.66
N VAL A 62 7.47 1.98 -11.18
CA VAL A 62 7.56 0.91 -10.17
C VAL A 62 6.87 1.32 -8.88
N ARG A 63 7.03 2.57 -8.43
CA ARG A 63 6.32 3.09 -7.25
C ARG A 63 4.81 3.06 -7.43
N VAL A 64 4.32 3.52 -8.57
CA VAL A 64 2.89 3.49 -8.92
C VAL A 64 2.40 2.04 -8.98
N ALA A 65 3.13 1.15 -9.66
CA ALA A 65 2.75 -0.25 -9.78
C ALA A 65 2.76 -0.96 -8.42
N SER A 66 3.72 -0.70 -7.54
CA SER A 66 3.78 -1.29 -6.19
C SER A 66 2.59 -0.89 -5.32
N VAL A 67 2.06 0.32 -5.50
CA VAL A 67 0.80 0.75 -4.87
C VAL A 67 -0.40 0.02 -5.46
N ARG A 68 -0.41 -0.24 -6.77
CA ARG A 68 -1.52 -0.95 -7.46
C ARG A 68 -1.63 -2.41 -7.10
N VAL A 69 -0.52 -3.11 -7.02
CA VAL A 69 -0.49 -4.56 -6.75
C VAL A 69 -0.98 -4.87 -5.33
N GLY A 70 -0.76 -3.97 -4.39
CA GLY A 70 -1.49 -3.80 -3.13
C GLY A 70 -1.77 -5.06 -2.31
N ARG A 71 -0.85 -6.01 -2.20
CA ARG A 71 -0.88 -7.02 -1.15
C ARG A 71 -0.18 -6.44 0.08
N ILE A 72 -0.98 -5.96 1.02
CA ILE A 72 -0.43 -5.37 2.24
C ILE A 72 -0.19 -6.44 3.28
N LYS A 73 1.05 -6.50 3.76
CA LYS A 73 1.40 -7.17 5.02
C LYS A 73 1.75 -6.07 6.02
N LEU A 74 0.86 -5.79 6.95
CA LEU A 74 1.00 -4.66 7.87
C LEU A 74 2.28 -4.71 8.69
N ILE A 75 2.76 -5.91 9.02
CA ILE A 75 4.02 -6.07 9.76
C ILE A 75 5.23 -5.45 9.04
N GLU A 76 5.23 -5.42 7.72
CA GLU A 76 6.31 -4.85 6.92
C GLU A 76 6.27 -3.31 6.89
N HIS A 77 5.15 -2.73 7.29
CA HIS A 77 4.94 -1.28 7.37
C HIS A 77 5.02 -0.75 8.81
N GLU A 78 5.00 -1.63 9.80
CA GLU A 78 4.94 -1.26 11.22
C GLU A 78 6.31 -0.87 11.76
N SER A 79 6.34 0.17 12.58
CA SER A 79 7.56 0.58 13.29
C SER A 79 7.79 -0.30 14.51
N PRO A 80 8.95 -0.96 14.64
CA PRO A 80 9.24 -1.78 15.81
C PRO A 80 9.39 -0.96 17.12
N THR A 81 9.65 0.34 16.98
CA THR A 81 9.83 1.26 18.11
C THR A 81 8.64 2.18 18.36
N GLY A 82 7.63 2.16 17.47
CA GLY A 82 6.53 3.11 17.47
C GLY A 82 6.89 4.52 17.03
N LEU A 83 8.15 4.76 16.64
CA LEU A 83 8.67 6.04 16.15
C LEU A 83 8.79 5.99 14.60
N LYS A 84 8.92 7.16 13.97
CA LYS A 84 9.20 7.25 12.53
C LYS A 84 10.68 6.91 12.25
N PRO A 85 10.98 6.30 11.08
CA PRO A 85 10.04 5.84 10.05
C PRO A 85 9.26 4.59 10.45
N GLY A 86 8.15 4.36 9.76
CA GLY A 86 7.24 3.23 9.97
C GLY A 86 5.88 3.63 10.52
N GLY A 87 4.94 2.72 10.42
CA GLY A 87 3.55 2.90 10.83
C GLY A 87 3.26 2.43 12.24
N HIS A 88 1.97 2.50 12.61
CA HIS A 88 1.49 2.06 13.91
C HIS A 88 0.06 1.49 13.84
N THR A 89 -0.30 0.91 12.71
CA THR A 89 -1.64 0.35 12.50
C THR A 89 -1.89 -0.84 13.39
N LEU A 90 -0.98 -1.82 13.41
CA LEU A 90 -1.09 -3.03 14.24
C LEU A 90 -1.16 -2.66 15.71
N ALA A 91 -0.21 -1.86 16.18
CA ALA A 91 -0.11 -1.51 17.58
C ALA A 91 -1.31 -0.70 18.12
N LYS A 92 -1.95 0.10 17.26
CA LYS A 92 -2.97 1.06 17.72
C LYS A 92 -4.38 0.78 17.24
N HIS A 93 -4.55 -0.06 16.22
CA HIS A 93 -5.86 -0.17 15.55
C HIS A 93 -6.25 -1.59 15.16
N VAL A 94 -5.59 -2.63 15.67
CA VAL A 94 -5.91 -4.02 15.34
C VAL A 94 -6.11 -4.85 16.60
N GLY A 95 -7.27 -5.52 16.70
CA GLY A 95 -7.56 -6.50 17.74
C GLY A 95 -7.71 -5.96 19.16
N LEU A 96 -7.95 -4.66 19.33
CA LEU A 96 -8.14 -4.06 20.63
C LEU A 96 -9.53 -4.41 21.20
N SER A 97 -9.60 -4.62 22.49
CA SER A 97 -10.87 -4.81 23.20
C SER A 97 -11.65 -3.50 23.36
N GLU A 98 -12.94 -3.60 23.66
CA GLU A 98 -13.76 -2.42 24.00
C GLU A 98 -13.18 -1.64 25.18
N GLN A 99 -12.67 -2.33 26.20
CA GLN A 99 -12.08 -1.70 27.38
C GLN A 99 -10.86 -0.84 27.01
N GLU A 100 -9.98 -1.34 26.14
CA GLU A 100 -8.81 -0.60 25.66
C GLU A 100 -9.22 0.61 24.83
N LEU A 101 -10.23 0.46 23.97
CA LEU A 101 -10.77 1.59 23.21
C LEU A 101 -11.37 2.65 24.11
N ARG A 102 -12.15 2.26 25.13
CA ARG A 102 -12.75 3.21 26.10
C ARG A 102 -11.70 3.92 26.94
N ALA A 103 -10.61 3.26 27.32
CA ALA A 103 -9.50 3.89 28.01
C ALA A 103 -8.86 5.02 27.19
N ARG A 104 -8.85 4.90 25.86
CA ARG A 104 -8.33 5.93 24.94
C ARG A 104 -9.22 7.18 24.83
N LEU A 105 -10.50 7.09 25.22
CA LEU A 105 -11.43 8.23 25.15
C LEU A 105 -11.09 9.36 26.12
N SER A 106 -10.15 9.18 27.03
CA SER A 106 -9.55 10.27 27.79
C SER A 106 -8.82 11.29 26.88
N ASN A 107 -8.20 10.80 25.81
CA ASN A 107 -7.32 11.58 24.95
C ASN A 107 -7.91 11.86 23.55
N VAL A 108 -8.92 11.08 23.13
CA VAL A 108 -9.55 11.22 21.81
C VAL A 108 -11.07 11.14 21.90
N PRO A 109 -11.83 11.84 21.04
CA PRO A 109 -13.29 11.79 21.06
C PRO A 109 -13.86 10.46 20.57
N ARG A 110 -13.11 9.73 19.74
CA ARG A 110 -13.48 8.42 19.19
C ARG A 110 -12.27 7.50 19.16
N ALA A 111 -12.48 6.21 19.37
CA ALA A 111 -11.48 5.16 19.22
C ALA A 111 -12.09 3.98 18.49
N SER A 112 -11.30 3.33 17.62
CA SER A 112 -11.74 2.21 16.79
C SER A 112 -10.64 1.19 16.59
N THR A 113 -11.06 -0.04 16.25
CA THR A 113 -10.16 -1.16 15.95
C THR A 113 -10.71 -2.02 14.83
N PHE A 114 -9.84 -2.57 13.99
CA PHE A 114 -10.18 -3.71 13.13
C PHE A 114 -10.40 -4.95 14.00
N TYR A 115 -11.22 -5.88 13.53
CA TYR A 115 -11.46 -7.13 14.24
C TYR A 115 -10.17 -7.94 14.43
N ASN A 116 -9.35 -8.02 13.39
CA ASN A 116 -8.05 -8.71 13.39
C ASN A 116 -7.16 -8.18 12.26
N GLN A 117 -5.94 -8.70 12.18
CA GLN A 117 -4.95 -8.31 11.17
C GLN A 117 -5.39 -8.68 9.76
N GLU A 118 -5.97 -9.86 9.55
CA GLU A 118 -6.41 -10.34 8.24
C GLU A 118 -7.46 -9.41 7.63
N VAL A 119 -8.47 -9.03 8.41
CA VAL A 119 -9.50 -8.05 7.99
C VAL A 119 -8.87 -6.70 7.68
N ALA A 120 -7.91 -6.23 8.49
CA ALA A 120 -7.22 -4.98 8.27
C ALA A 120 -6.44 -5.01 6.93
N GLU A 121 -5.63 -6.03 6.70
CA GLU A 121 -4.83 -6.18 5.49
C GLU A 121 -5.70 -6.31 4.24
N GLN A 122 -6.79 -7.06 4.31
CA GLN A 122 -7.75 -7.19 3.22
C GLN A 122 -8.38 -5.84 2.85
N VAL A 123 -8.99 -5.15 3.81
CA VAL A 123 -9.70 -3.89 3.51
C VAL A 123 -8.76 -2.77 3.11
N ILE A 124 -7.54 -2.73 3.62
CA ILE A 124 -6.51 -1.79 3.20
C ILE A 124 -6.12 -2.05 1.74
N SER A 125 -5.93 -3.32 1.36
CA SER A 125 -5.65 -3.71 -0.03
C SER A 125 -6.79 -3.30 -0.98
N GLU A 126 -8.04 -3.47 -0.57
CA GLU A 126 -9.22 -3.01 -1.32
C GLU A 126 -9.24 -1.48 -1.44
N ALA A 127 -8.93 -0.76 -0.36
CA ALA A 127 -8.84 0.69 -0.36
C ALA A 127 -7.76 1.22 -1.33
N LEU A 128 -6.59 0.58 -1.38
CA LEU A 128 -5.52 0.92 -2.32
C LEU A 128 -5.97 0.71 -3.77
N LYS A 129 -6.61 -0.43 -4.08
CA LYS A 129 -7.14 -0.72 -5.42
C LYS A 129 -8.22 0.27 -5.84
N ALA A 130 -9.16 0.58 -4.96
CA ALA A 130 -10.25 1.52 -5.23
C ALA A 130 -9.76 2.96 -5.47
N ASN A 131 -8.67 3.36 -4.82
CA ASN A 131 -8.10 4.70 -4.91
C ASN A 131 -6.86 4.77 -5.83
N ARG A 132 -6.66 3.78 -6.70
CA ARG A 132 -5.44 3.65 -7.52
C ARG A 132 -5.04 4.92 -8.26
N ILE A 133 -5.97 5.59 -8.95
CA ILE A 133 -5.68 6.80 -9.74
C ILE A 133 -5.15 7.94 -8.86
N HIS A 134 -5.77 8.14 -7.69
CA HIS A 134 -5.32 9.13 -6.72
C HIS A 134 -3.91 8.82 -6.22
N LEU A 135 -3.65 7.55 -5.89
CA LEU A 135 -2.35 7.10 -5.38
C LEU A 135 -1.25 7.14 -6.46
N GLU A 136 -1.59 6.84 -7.72
CA GLU A 136 -0.68 6.99 -8.86
C GLU A 136 -0.23 8.43 -9.03
N ASN A 137 -1.15 9.37 -8.99
CA ASN A 137 -0.84 10.80 -9.07
C ASN A 137 -0.01 11.26 -7.87
N TRP A 138 -0.37 10.81 -6.66
CA TRP A 138 0.42 11.08 -5.48
C TRP A 138 1.84 10.54 -5.59
N ALA A 139 2.02 9.27 -5.98
CA ALA A 139 3.34 8.66 -6.10
C ALA A 139 4.20 9.29 -7.21
N LYS A 140 3.57 9.80 -8.28
CA LYS A 140 4.25 10.37 -9.43
C LYS A 140 4.69 11.82 -9.25
N TYR A 141 3.87 12.64 -8.59
CA TYR A 141 4.04 14.11 -8.61
C TYR A 141 4.31 14.74 -7.25
N VAL A 142 4.12 14.02 -6.16
CA VAL A 142 4.23 14.59 -4.82
C VAL A 142 5.63 14.37 -4.25
N PRO A 143 6.23 15.38 -3.59
CA PRO A 143 7.52 15.24 -2.93
C PRO A 143 7.51 14.13 -1.87
N PRO A 144 8.66 13.48 -1.62
CA PRO A 144 8.82 12.52 -0.52
C PRO A 144 8.30 13.08 0.81
N THR A 145 7.82 12.22 1.69
CA THR A 145 7.32 12.54 3.03
C THR A 145 5.92 13.14 3.14
N VAL A 146 5.29 13.55 2.05
CA VAL A 146 3.89 13.98 2.07
C VAL A 146 2.98 12.77 2.26
N SER A 147 1.94 12.91 3.10
CA SER A 147 0.98 11.84 3.37
C SER A 147 -0.16 11.83 2.35
N ALA A 148 -0.60 10.65 1.96
CA ALA A 148 -1.78 10.45 1.11
C ALA A 148 -2.88 9.77 1.93
N PRO A 149 -3.89 10.49 2.42
CA PRO A 149 -5.06 9.88 3.04
C PRO A 149 -6.04 9.40 1.97
N ILE A 150 -6.50 8.15 2.11
CA ILE A 150 -7.57 7.58 1.30
C ILE A 150 -8.64 6.98 2.19
N GLU A 151 -9.86 6.85 1.67
CA GLU A 151 -10.98 6.21 2.33
C GLU A 151 -11.63 5.17 1.41
N TYR A 152 -12.19 4.13 2.03
CA TYR A 152 -12.91 3.08 1.33
C TYR A 152 -14.05 2.56 2.21
N ILE A 153 -15.18 2.23 1.61
CA ILE A 153 -16.35 1.65 2.29
C ILE A 153 -16.45 0.19 1.89
N SER A 154 -16.30 -0.70 2.87
CA SER A 154 -16.48 -2.14 2.69
C SER A 154 -17.97 -2.51 2.73
N SER A 155 -18.34 -3.55 2.02
CA SER A 155 -19.70 -4.14 2.10
C SER A 155 -19.95 -4.90 3.41
N THR A 156 -18.91 -5.28 4.12
CA THR A 156 -18.97 -5.97 5.41
C THR A 156 -18.35 -5.13 6.52
N SER A 157 -18.77 -5.38 7.77
CA SER A 157 -18.15 -4.71 8.92
C SER A 157 -16.69 -5.13 9.06
N ILE A 158 -15.81 -4.14 9.17
CA ILE A 158 -14.35 -4.33 9.26
C ILE A 158 -13.81 -4.20 10.69
N GLY A 159 -14.63 -3.74 11.59
CA GLY A 159 -14.25 -3.50 12.97
C GLY A 159 -15.34 -2.78 13.75
N PHE A 160 -14.98 -2.25 14.88
CA PHE A 160 -15.90 -1.49 15.73
C PHE A 160 -15.23 -0.29 16.38
N GLY A 161 -16.06 0.61 16.87
CA GLY A 161 -15.59 1.82 17.54
C GLY A 161 -16.48 2.22 18.72
N VAL A 162 -15.93 3.13 19.52
CA VAL A 162 -16.58 3.74 20.66
C VAL A 162 -16.43 5.26 20.60
N THR A 163 -17.43 5.97 21.07
CA THR A 163 -17.46 7.44 21.11
C THR A 163 -17.57 7.91 22.56
N LYS A 164 -16.86 8.99 22.91
CA LYS A 164 -16.90 9.61 24.23
C LYS A 164 -18.34 10.00 24.58
N GLY A 165 -18.78 9.62 25.77
CA GLY A 165 -20.14 9.86 26.24
C GLY A 165 -21.19 8.86 25.74
N SER A 166 -20.87 7.96 24.81
CA SER A 166 -21.75 6.89 24.34
C SER A 166 -21.48 5.58 25.08
N LYS A 167 -22.55 4.87 25.43
CA LYS A 167 -22.48 3.50 25.95
C LYS A 167 -22.46 2.44 24.85
N TYR A 168 -22.77 2.82 23.62
CA TYR A 168 -22.88 1.90 22.49
C TYR A 168 -21.52 1.65 21.82
N VAL A 169 -21.39 0.44 21.32
CA VAL A 169 -20.31 0.02 20.41
C VAL A 169 -20.88 0.05 19.00
N GLU A 170 -20.23 0.73 18.09
CA GLU A 170 -20.67 0.90 16.71
C GLU A 170 -19.88 -0.05 15.79
N LYS A 171 -20.58 -0.82 14.94
CA LYS A 171 -19.92 -1.55 13.83
C LYS A 171 -19.50 -0.57 12.74
N LEU A 172 -18.28 -0.71 12.27
CA LEU A 172 -17.69 0.20 11.29
C LEU A 172 -17.42 -0.52 9.96
N TYR A 173 -17.69 0.17 8.88
CA TYR A 173 -17.61 -0.33 7.49
C TYR A 173 -16.62 0.47 6.64
N LYS A 174 -16.23 1.65 7.09
CA LYS A 174 -15.31 2.53 6.38
C LYS A 174 -13.91 2.39 6.95
N VAL A 175 -12.92 2.32 6.10
CA VAL A 175 -11.51 2.45 6.48
C VAL A 175 -10.96 3.79 6.04
N ARG A 176 -10.13 4.40 6.89
CA ARG A 176 -9.20 5.46 6.51
C ARG A 176 -7.79 4.91 6.55
N VAL A 177 -7.07 5.06 5.45
CA VAL A 177 -5.67 4.66 5.30
C VAL A 177 -4.84 5.90 5.01
N VAL A 178 -3.73 6.07 5.70
CA VAL A 178 -2.78 7.16 5.46
C VAL A 178 -1.46 6.53 5.05
N LEU A 179 -1.06 6.77 3.80
CA LEU A 179 0.24 6.37 3.28
C LEU A 179 1.23 7.50 3.45
N ARG A 180 2.50 7.15 3.61
CA ARG A 180 3.62 8.08 3.59
C ARG A 180 4.59 7.67 2.50
N TYR A 181 4.92 8.62 1.62
CA TYR A 181 5.93 8.44 0.59
C TYR A 181 7.32 8.67 1.17
N SER A 182 7.89 7.62 1.70
CA SER A 182 9.25 7.56 2.24
C SER A 182 9.69 6.12 2.20
N GLU A 183 10.93 5.87 1.88
CA GLU A 183 11.49 4.53 1.89
C GLU A 183 11.46 3.93 3.30
N TYR A 184 10.98 2.69 3.39
CA TYR A 184 10.93 1.94 4.63
C TYR A 184 10.89 0.43 4.33
N ASN A 185 11.75 -0.36 4.97
CA ASN A 185 11.87 -1.81 4.75
C ASN A 185 11.98 -2.19 3.26
N GLY A 186 12.80 -1.46 2.49
CA GLY A 186 12.97 -1.69 1.07
C GLY A 186 11.77 -1.30 0.19
N LYS A 187 10.75 -0.66 0.74
CA LYS A 187 9.56 -0.21 0.01
C LYS A 187 9.58 1.30 -0.20
N PRO A 188 9.06 1.81 -1.33
CA PRO A 188 9.06 3.23 -1.64
C PRO A 188 8.04 4.04 -0.83
N PHE A 189 7.15 3.37 -0.12
CA PHE A 189 6.14 3.97 0.76
C PHE A 189 5.84 3.03 1.93
N TYR A 190 5.18 3.56 2.95
CA TYR A 190 4.62 2.73 4.00
C TYR A 190 3.26 3.24 4.45
N ILE A 191 2.48 2.34 5.06
CA ILE A 191 1.23 2.70 5.72
C ILE A 191 1.58 3.30 7.07
N LEU A 192 1.39 4.62 7.19
CA LEU A 192 1.62 5.33 8.44
C LEU A 192 0.61 4.92 9.50
N THR A 193 -0.65 4.86 9.11
CA THR A 193 -1.76 4.38 9.96
C THR A 193 -2.97 4.01 9.11
N ALA A 194 -3.74 3.03 9.58
CA ALA A 194 -5.07 2.76 9.07
C ALA A 194 -6.00 2.41 10.24
N PHE A 195 -7.26 2.81 10.15
CA PHE A 195 -8.25 2.56 11.19
C PHE A 195 -9.67 2.57 10.62
N PRO A 196 -10.58 1.79 11.22
CA PRO A 196 -12.01 1.89 10.92
C PRO A 196 -12.53 3.27 11.33
N LYS A 197 -13.33 3.87 10.45
CA LYS A 197 -13.89 5.22 10.62
C LYS A 197 -15.42 5.17 10.61
N GLY A 198 -16.06 5.88 11.52
CA GLY A 198 -17.48 6.13 11.52
C GLY A 198 -17.83 7.45 10.86
#